data_7c4cfc74de179e29de376cdfcf2986a0
#
_entry.id   7c4cfc74de179e29de376cdfcf2986a0
#
_cell.length_a   1.000
_cell.length_b   1.000
_cell.length_c   1.000
_cell.angle_alpha   90.00
_cell.angle_beta   90.00
_cell.angle_gamma   90.00
#
_symmetry.space_group_name_H-M   'P 1'
#
loop_
_entity.id
_entity.type
_entity.pdbx_description
1 polymer ?
#
loop_
_entity_poly.entity_id
_entity_poly.type
_entity_poly.pdbx_seq_one_letter_code
_entity_poly.pdbx_strand_id
1 'polypeptide(L)'
;LTVLVLWKFNFNISDLLGAASENSGKKEAFLSPGLKFGKDMMDATTGLIDPAATLASKLDLISLGLALVLGTAGLPHILIRFYTVPTAKQARKSVNWAIGNIGVFYLMTIALGFGAAALVSRTVLFRGYTTNADGLLVDKTGAVITDGGTSGFTLDHLKDLSADAKKLLVPIDPSGNVAAPQLAQFLGGGEGTTGGAIMLAVIGAIAFATILAVVAGLTLASSSSFAHDFYANVIKKGNVDPKKEVRIARIAAILIGAVAIVLAIGAQGLNVAFLVAIAFAIAASGNLPAVLYSLFWKRFNTRGA
;
A
#
# COMPACT_ATOMS: atom_id res chain seq x y z
N LEU A 1 -5.55 -16.59 -6.10
CA LEU A 1 -4.96 -15.75 -7.15
C LEU A 1 -3.52 -16.13 -7.44
N THR A 2 -2.62 -16.15 -6.45
CA THR A 2 -1.19 -16.45 -6.64
C THR A 2 -0.96 -17.76 -7.40
N VAL A 3 -1.67 -18.83 -7.01
CA VAL A 3 -1.57 -20.12 -7.72
C VAL A 3 -2.03 -20.00 -9.17
N LEU A 4 -3.10 -19.26 -9.44
CA LEU A 4 -3.59 -19.04 -10.81
C LEU A 4 -2.59 -18.25 -11.65
N VAL A 5 -1.94 -17.23 -11.06
CA VAL A 5 -0.87 -16.48 -11.74
C VAL A 5 0.29 -17.41 -12.07
N LEU A 6 0.80 -18.14 -11.10
CA LEU A 6 1.93 -19.06 -11.31
C LEU A 6 1.58 -20.16 -12.31
N TRP A 7 0.37 -20.71 -12.27
CA TRP A 7 -0.10 -21.69 -13.24
C TRP A 7 -0.15 -21.12 -14.67
N LYS A 8 -0.56 -19.84 -14.82
CA LYS A 8 -0.56 -19.18 -16.14
C LYS A 8 0.84 -19.09 -16.75
N PHE A 9 1.88 -19.05 -15.93
CA PHE A 9 3.29 -19.06 -16.35
C PHE A 9 3.97 -20.43 -16.14
N ASN A 10 3.21 -21.53 -16.07
CA ASN A 10 3.73 -22.90 -15.85
C ASN A 10 4.67 -23.01 -14.63
N PHE A 11 4.43 -22.19 -13.58
CA PHE A 11 5.28 -22.04 -12.39
C PHE A 11 6.72 -21.59 -12.71
N ASN A 12 6.94 -20.99 -13.88
CA ASN A 12 8.22 -20.40 -14.27
C ASN A 12 8.25 -18.92 -13.82
N ILE A 13 9.04 -18.65 -12.77
CA ILE A 13 9.19 -17.30 -12.22
C ILE A 13 9.94 -16.39 -13.21
N SER A 14 10.89 -16.93 -13.98
CA SER A 14 11.63 -16.15 -14.97
C SER A 14 10.72 -15.60 -16.06
N ASP A 15 9.80 -16.42 -16.57
CA ASP A 15 8.82 -16.01 -17.57
C ASP A 15 7.85 -14.95 -17.02
N LEU A 16 7.43 -15.12 -15.76
CA LEU A 16 6.59 -14.13 -15.05
C LEU A 16 7.30 -12.78 -14.95
N LEU A 17 8.58 -12.76 -14.53
CA LEU A 17 9.36 -11.54 -14.39
C LEU A 17 9.67 -10.90 -15.75
N GLY A 18 9.99 -11.71 -16.76
CA GLY A 18 10.20 -11.25 -18.13
C GLY A 18 8.95 -10.55 -18.68
N ALA A 19 7.80 -11.19 -18.62
CA ALA A 19 6.52 -10.63 -19.04
C ALA A 19 6.16 -9.35 -18.27
N ALA A 20 6.40 -9.32 -16.95
CA ALA A 20 6.17 -8.12 -16.14
C ALA A 20 7.09 -6.96 -16.54
N SER A 21 8.36 -7.26 -16.85
CA SER A 21 9.35 -6.29 -17.35
C SER A 21 8.91 -5.67 -18.68
N GLU A 22 8.55 -6.49 -19.65
CA GLU A 22 8.10 -6.06 -20.98
C GLU A 22 6.82 -5.21 -20.89
N ASN A 23 5.79 -5.71 -20.20
CA ASN A 23 4.49 -5.03 -20.10
C ASN A 23 4.52 -3.78 -19.22
N SER A 24 5.50 -3.62 -18.33
CA SER A 24 5.61 -2.41 -17.48
C SER A 24 5.98 -1.15 -18.28
N GLY A 25 6.48 -1.29 -19.51
CA GLY A 25 7.03 -0.22 -20.34
C GLY A 25 8.32 0.41 -19.78
N LYS A 26 8.87 -0.16 -18.70
CA LYS A 26 10.16 0.24 -18.10
C LYS A 26 11.26 -0.78 -18.35
N LYS A 27 10.89 -1.89 -19.00
CA LYS A 27 11.80 -3.01 -19.34
C LYS A 27 12.58 -3.46 -18.09
N GLU A 28 13.86 -3.74 -18.23
CA GLU A 28 14.71 -4.21 -17.13
C GLU A 28 14.73 -3.28 -15.91
N ALA A 29 14.56 -1.97 -16.10
CA ALA A 29 14.47 -1.02 -15.00
C ALA A 29 13.29 -1.30 -14.06
N PHE A 30 12.24 -2.01 -14.51
CA PHE A 30 11.13 -2.41 -13.66
C PHE A 30 11.53 -3.43 -12.59
N LEU A 31 12.51 -4.27 -12.86
CA LEU A 31 13.02 -5.28 -11.93
C LEU A 31 14.07 -4.72 -10.96
N SER A 32 14.53 -3.48 -11.19
CA SER A 32 15.50 -2.84 -10.30
C SER A 32 14.86 -2.44 -8.98
N PRO A 33 15.51 -2.71 -7.83
CA PRO A 33 15.02 -2.28 -6.53
C PRO A 33 14.86 -0.75 -6.48
N GLY A 34 13.82 -0.29 -5.75
CA GLY A 34 13.64 1.15 -5.55
C GLY A 34 13.22 1.92 -6.79
N LEU A 35 12.42 1.33 -7.68
CA LEU A 35 11.94 1.93 -8.92
C LEU A 35 11.48 3.40 -8.81
N LYS A 36 10.92 3.79 -7.67
CA LYS A 36 10.46 5.15 -7.36
C LYS A 36 11.48 5.92 -6.51
N PHE A 37 12.27 5.24 -5.69
CA PHE A 37 13.26 5.78 -4.77
C PHE A 37 14.66 5.25 -5.12
N GLY A 38 15.71 5.96 -4.73
CA GLY A 38 17.09 5.51 -4.91
C GLY A 38 17.62 5.67 -6.32
N LYS A 39 16.94 6.42 -7.18
CA LYS A 39 17.37 6.71 -8.55
C LYS A 39 18.44 7.78 -8.60
N ASP A 40 19.23 7.74 -9.67
CA ASP A 40 20.05 8.87 -10.06
C ASP A 40 19.13 10.01 -10.53
N MET A 41 19.27 11.15 -9.92
CA MET A 41 18.49 12.36 -10.21
C MET A 41 19.25 13.24 -11.17
N MET A 42 18.58 13.65 -12.24
CA MET A 42 19.17 14.54 -13.24
C MET A 42 18.76 15.99 -12.93
N ASP A 43 19.70 16.89 -13.03
CA ASP A 43 19.43 18.33 -13.00
C ASP A 43 18.60 18.69 -14.24
N ALA A 44 17.46 19.35 -14.02
CA ALA A 44 16.53 19.70 -15.09
C ALA A 44 17.11 20.74 -16.07
N THR A 45 18.15 21.47 -15.67
CA THR A 45 18.77 22.55 -16.46
C THR A 45 19.93 22.04 -17.30
N THR A 46 20.78 21.18 -16.72
CA THR A 46 22.01 20.72 -17.34
C THR A 46 21.89 19.34 -17.97
N GLY A 47 20.87 18.55 -17.59
CA GLY A 47 20.72 17.15 -18.01
C GLY A 47 21.79 16.19 -17.45
N LEU A 48 22.63 16.67 -16.54
CA LEU A 48 23.66 15.88 -15.86
C LEU A 48 23.12 15.31 -14.55
N ILE A 49 23.78 14.24 -14.05
CA ILE A 49 23.43 13.68 -12.74
C ILE A 49 23.77 14.70 -11.66
N ASP A 50 22.75 15.06 -10.85
CA ASP A 50 22.94 15.84 -9.63
C ASP A 50 23.36 14.90 -8.49
N PRO A 51 24.60 14.98 -7.99
CA PRO A 51 25.09 14.10 -6.94
C PRO A 51 24.35 14.28 -5.61
N ALA A 52 23.93 15.52 -5.29
CA ALA A 52 23.25 15.82 -4.02
C ALA A 52 21.82 15.28 -4.04
N ALA A 53 21.05 15.53 -5.11
CA ALA A 53 19.70 14.99 -5.27
C ALA A 53 19.72 13.45 -5.40
N THR A 54 20.72 12.87 -6.05
CA THR A 54 20.93 11.43 -6.14
C THR A 54 21.20 10.82 -4.75
N LEU A 55 22.06 11.44 -3.95
CA LEU A 55 22.34 11.00 -2.59
C LEU A 55 21.06 11.06 -1.71
N ALA A 56 20.30 12.17 -1.80
CA ALA A 56 19.04 12.32 -1.11
C ALA A 56 18.06 11.20 -1.50
N SER A 57 17.90 10.90 -2.78
CA SER A 57 17.04 9.82 -3.27
C SER A 57 17.45 8.44 -2.74
N LYS A 58 18.76 8.16 -2.65
CA LYS A 58 19.27 6.91 -2.08
C LYS A 58 19.05 6.83 -0.56
N LEU A 59 19.22 7.95 0.14
CA LEU A 59 18.91 8.04 1.58
C LEU A 59 17.41 7.87 1.85
N ASP A 60 16.54 8.38 0.99
CA ASP A 60 15.09 8.16 1.08
C ASP A 60 14.72 6.68 0.99
N LEU A 61 15.38 5.90 0.13
CA LEU A 61 15.17 4.46 0.03
C LEU A 61 15.57 3.74 1.33
N ILE A 62 16.73 4.10 1.89
CA ILE A 62 17.21 3.54 3.17
C ILE A 62 16.27 3.94 4.32
N SER A 63 15.87 5.21 4.36
CA SER A 63 14.92 5.75 5.34
C SER A 63 13.58 5.04 5.28
N LEU A 64 13.06 4.77 4.08
CA LEU A 64 11.83 4.00 3.89
C LEU A 64 11.98 2.58 4.46
N GLY A 65 13.07 1.90 4.17
CA GLY A 65 13.35 0.57 4.70
C GLY A 65 13.42 0.57 6.23
N LEU A 66 14.15 1.52 6.80
CA LEU A 66 14.23 1.68 8.26
C LEU A 66 12.87 2.02 8.88
N ALA A 67 12.10 2.92 8.28
CA ALA A 67 10.77 3.27 8.74
C ALA A 67 9.84 2.05 8.81
N LEU A 68 9.86 1.20 7.79
CA LEU A 68 9.05 -0.02 7.77
C LEU A 68 9.48 -1.03 8.85
N VAL A 69 10.78 -1.25 9.03
CA VAL A 69 11.30 -2.20 10.02
C VAL A 69 11.09 -1.69 11.45
N LEU A 70 11.54 -0.47 11.73
CA LEU A 70 11.50 0.12 13.07
C LEU A 70 10.08 0.55 13.45
N GLY A 71 9.28 1.00 12.47
CA GLY A 71 7.90 1.39 12.69
C GLY A 71 7.03 0.22 13.11
N THR A 72 7.24 -0.97 12.53
CA THR A 72 6.52 -2.18 12.94
C THR A 72 6.74 -2.49 14.42
N ALA A 73 7.95 -2.30 14.93
CA ALA A 73 8.27 -2.48 16.34
C ALA A 73 7.69 -1.39 17.25
N GLY A 74 7.41 -0.19 16.71
CA GLY A 74 6.84 0.95 17.44
C GLY A 74 5.31 1.01 17.45
N LEU A 75 4.60 0.11 16.75
CA LEU A 75 3.13 0.16 16.65
C LEU A 75 2.45 -0.38 17.91
N PRO A 76 1.66 0.44 18.63
CA PRO A 76 1.05 0.05 19.91
C PRO A 76 0.13 -1.16 19.80
N HIS A 77 -0.66 -1.26 18.73
CA HIS A 77 -1.59 -2.36 18.52
C HIS A 77 -0.90 -3.72 18.27
N ILE A 78 0.36 -3.72 17.88
CA ILE A 78 1.17 -4.93 17.78
C ILE A 78 1.71 -5.29 19.19
N LEU A 79 2.20 -4.31 19.93
CA LEU A 79 2.78 -4.50 21.25
C LEU A 79 1.74 -5.00 22.27
N ILE A 80 0.50 -4.49 22.22
CA ILE A 80 -0.60 -4.93 23.11
C ILE A 80 -0.84 -6.45 23.01
N ARG A 81 -0.60 -7.07 21.88
CA ARG A 81 -0.80 -8.52 21.71
C ARG A 81 0.11 -9.37 22.59
N PHE A 82 1.27 -8.86 23.00
CA PHE A 82 2.15 -9.56 23.91
C PHE A 82 1.56 -9.69 25.32
N TYR A 83 0.69 -8.78 25.72
CA TYR A 83 0.01 -8.84 27.01
C TYR A 83 -1.17 -9.81 27.05
N THR A 84 -1.63 -10.30 25.90
CA THR A 84 -2.74 -11.26 25.81
C THR A 84 -2.26 -12.71 25.91
N VAL A 85 -0.96 -12.96 26.01
CA VAL A 85 -0.36 -14.30 26.04
C VAL A 85 0.11 -14.64 27.45
N PRO A 86 -0.29 -15.81 28.00
CA PRO A 86 -0.06 -16.13 29.42
C PRO A 86 1.42 -16.26 29.82
N THR A 87 2.29 -16.66 28.87
CA THR A 87 3.71 -16.92 29.17
C THR A 87 4.65 -16.42 28.06
N ALA A 88 5.87 -16.02 28.44
CA ALA A 88 6.90 -15.59 27.50
C ALA A 88 7.27 -16.66 26.46
N LYS A 89 7.20 -17.95 26.80
CA LYS A 89 7.44 -19.07 25.88
C LYS A 89 6.35 -19.13 24.78
N GLN A 90 5.10 -18.95 25.16
CA GLN A 90 3.98 -18.90 24.20
C GLN A 90 4.05 -17.63 23.35
N ALA A 91 4.45 -16.49 23.90
CA ALA A 91 4.68 -15.27 23.14
C ALA A 91 5.71 -15.48 22.02
N ARG A 92 6.88 -16.05 22.34
CA ARG A 92 7.92 -16.37 21.33
C ARG A 92 7.40 -17.33 20.25
N LYS A 93 6.66 -18.38 20.62
CA LYS A 93 6.08 -19.33 19.67
C LYS A 93 5.07 -18.64 18.75
N SER A 94 4.21 -17.77 19.28
CA SER A 94 3.25 -16.98 18.52
C SER A 94 3.93 -16.03 17.53
N VAL A 95 5.01 -15.36 17.94
CA VAL A 95 5.80 -14.48 17.07
C VAL A 95 6.43 -15.26 15.91
N ASN A 96 7.03 -16.43 16.18
CA ASN A 96 7.64 -17.24 15.12
C ASN A 96 6.59 -17.68 14.08
N TRP A 97 5.41 -18.11 14.53
CA TRP A 97 4.31 -18.45 13.62
C TRP A 97 3.82 -17.24 12.83
N ALA A 98 3.70 -16.06 13.48
CA ALA A 98 3.32 -14.83 12.82
C ALA A 98 4.33 -14.42 11.73
N ILE A 99 5.63 -14.46 12.04
CA ILE A 99 6.71 -14.16 11.08
C ILE A 99 6.64 -15.11 9.88
N GLY A 100 6.49 -16.40 10.12
CA GLY A 100 6.37 -17.40 9.05
C GLY A 100 5.18 -17.14 8.13
N ASN A 101 3.99 -16.96 8.71
CA ASN A 101 2.77 -16.69 7.94
C ASN A 101 2.84 -15.36 7.16
N ILE A 102 3.35 -14.30 7.80
CA ILE A 102 3.53 -13.00 7.15
C ILE A 102 4.55 -13.11 6.01
N GLY A 103 5.65 -13.83 6.22
CA GLY A 103 6.68 -14.06 5.19
C GLY A 103 6.11 -14.77 3.96
N VAL A 104 5.36 -15.84 4.15
CA VAL A 104 4.67 -16.55 3.06
C VAL A 104 3.69 -15.62 2.34
N PHE A 105 2.91 -14.85 3.09
CA PHE A 105 1.97 -13.90 2.51
C PHE A 105 2.68 -12.84 1.66
N TYR A 106 3.80 -12.30 2.12
CA TYR A 106 4.56 -11.34 1.33
C TYR A 106 5.13 -11.94 0.03
N LEU A 107 5.62 -13.17 0.07
CA LEU A 107 6.02 -13.86 -1.16
C LEU A 107 4.85 -14.02 -2.14
N MET A 108 3.67 -14.34 -1.62
CA MET A 108 2.46 -14.41 -2.45
C MET A 108 2.09 -13.03 -3.04
N THR A 109 2.20 -11.95 -2.28
CA THR A 109 1.90 -10.60 -2.77
C THR A 109 2.90 -10.11 -3.81
N ILE A 110 4.17 -10.50 -3.72
CA ILE A 110 5.18 -10.25 -4.76
C ILE A 110 4.76 -10.90 -6.07
N ALA A 111 4.40 -12.18 -6.03
CA ALA A 111 3.92 -12.89 -7.22
C ALA A 111 2.64 -12.26 -7.81
N LEU A 112 1.73 -11.78 -6.96
CA LEU A 112 0.53 -11.05 -7.40
C LEU A 112 0.88 -9.70 -8.04
N GLY A 113 1.84 -8.95 -7.49
CA GLY A 113 2.29 -7.67 -8.04
C GLY A 113 2.91 -7.83 -9.44
N PHE A 114 3.84 -8.78 -9.60
CA PHE A 114 4.40 -9.10 -10.91
C PHE A 114 3.35 -9.71 -11.86
N GLY A 115 2.44 -10.53 -11.34
CA GLY A 115 1.32 -11.07 -12.12
C GLY A 115 0.39 -9.98 -12.65
N ALA A 116 0.10 -8.96 -11.86
CA ALA A 116 -0.67 -7.82 -12.31
C ALA A 116 0.08 -7.02 -13.40
N ALA A 117 1.38 -6.78 -13.20
CA ALA A 117 2.21 -6.11 -14.20
C ALA A 117 2.34 -6.90 -15.51
N ALA A 118 2.40 -8.24 -15.43
CA ALA A 118 2.52 -9.10 -16.58
C ALA A 118 1.22 -9.31 -17.36
N LEU A 119 0.08 -9.43 -16.65
CA LEU A 119 -1.19 -9.87 -17.23
C LEU A 119 -2.21 -8.76 -17.44
N VAL A 120 -2.17 -7.72 -16.58
CA VAL A 120 -3.09 -6.58 -16.70
C VAL A 120 -2.48 -5.57 -17.66
N SER A 121 -3.04 -5.48 -18.86
CA SER A 121 -2.60 -4.51 -19.86
C SER A 121 -2.78 -3.08 -19.33
N ARG A 122 -1.88 -2.18 -19.75
CA ARG A 122 -2.02 -0.74 -19.49
C ARG A 122 -3.35 -0.17 -19.99
N THR A 123 -3.91 -0.75 -21.03
CA THR A 123 -5.21 -0.35 -21.58
C THR A 123 -6.37 -0.63 -20.65
N VAL A 124 -6.30 -1.68 -19.83
CA VAL A 124 -7.30 -1.98 -18.80
C VAL A 124 -7.28 -0.93 -17.68
N LEU A 125 -6.16 -0.23 -17.49
CA LEU A 125 -6.03 0.86 -16.51
C LEU A 125 -6.70 2.16 -16.95
N PHE A 126 -7.11 2.27 -18.22
CA PHE A 126 -7.74 3.46 -18.77
C PHE A 126 -9.23 3.24 -18.99
N ARG A 127 -10.02 4.15 -18.46
CA ARG A 127 -11.47 4.06 -18.49
C ARG A 127 -12.02 4.19 -19.92
N GLY A 128 -12.50 3.10 -20.48
CA GLY A 128 -13.23 3.11 -21.74
C GLY A 128 -12.37 3.10 -23.00
N TYR A 129 -11.08 2.85 -22.88
CA TYR A 129 -10.17 2.75 -24.01
C TYR A 129 -9.51 1.36 -24.07
N THR A 130 -9.32 0.85 -25.25
CA THR A 130 -8.62 -0.41 -25.54
C THR A 130 -7.59 -0.18 -26.64
N THR A 131 -6.75 -1.14 -26.93
CA THR A 131 -5.87 -1.11 -28.12
C THR A 131 -6.46 -2.00 -29.20
N ASN A 132 -6.40 -1.53 -30.46
CA ASN A 132 -6.71 -2.35 -31.62
C ASN A 132 -5.54 -3.32 -31.94
N ALA A 133 -5.72 -4.11 -33.01
CA ALA A 133 -4.69 -5.05 -33.47
C ALA A 133 -3.36 -4.38 -33.85
N ASP A 134 -3.38 -3.10 -34.21
CA ASP A 134 -2.20 -2.31 -34.60
C ASP A 134 -1.54 -1.62 -33.40
N GLY A 135 -2.03 -1.87 -32.16
CA GLY A 135 -1.53 -1.26 -30.93
C GLY A 135 -1.95 0.19 -30.72
N LEU A 136 -2.90 0.70 -31.51
CA LEU A 136 -3.44 2.05 -31.37
C LEU A 136 -4.55 2.10 -30.33
N LEU A 137 -4.61 3.20 -29.55
CA LEU A 137 -5.71 3.44 -28.60
C LEU A 137 -7.01 3.71 -29.33
N VAL A 138 -8.04 2.97 -28.94
CA VAL A 138 -9.41 3.12 -29.46
C VAL A 138 -10.38 3.34 -28.31
N ASP A 139 -11.43 4.09 -28.59
CA ASP A 139 -12.53 4.29 -27.65
C ASP A 139 -13.49 3.08 -27.63
N LYS A 140 -14.57 3.17 -26.86
CA LYS A 140 -15.60 2.11 -26.77
C LYS A 140 -16.31 1.80 -28.07
N THR A 141 -16.24 2.69 -29.05
CA THR A 141 -16.86 2.54 -30.37
C THR A 141 -15.90 1.94 -31.39
N GLY A 142 -14.62 1.74 -31.00
CA GLY A 142 -13.55 1.28 -31.89
C GLY A 142 -12.91 2.40 -32.70
N ALA A 143 -13.26 3.66 -32.44
CA ALA A 143 -12.63 4.80 -33.09
C ALA A 143 -11.22 5.05 -32.53
N VAL A 144 -10.24 5.20 -33.43
CA VAL A 144 -8.87 5.49 -33.04
C VAL A 144 -8.76 6.90 -32.48
N ILE A 145 -8.10 7.03 -31.32
CA ILE A 145 -7.89 8.31 -30.65
C ILE A 145 -6.74 9.03 -31.36
N THR A 146 -7.02 10.25 -31.82
CA THR A 146 -6.04 11.13 -32.49
C THR A 146 -6.03 12.49 -31.79
N ASP A 147 -4.88 13.15 -31.79
CA ASP A 147 -4.77 14.53 -31.26
C ASP A 147 -4.94 15.55 -32.40
N GLY A 148 -6.06 15.43 -33.12
CA GLY A 148 -6.37 16.32 -34.26
C GLY A 148 -5.53 16.06 -35.51
N GLY A 149 -4.70 15.03 -35.51
CA GLY A 149 -3.88 14.57 -36.63
C GLY A 149 -4.40 13.27 -37.26
N THR A 150 -3.75 12.80 -38.29
CA THR A 150 -4.09 11.55 -39.00
C THR A 150 -3.50 10.30 -38.35
N SER A 151 -2.56 10.46 -37.43
CA SER A 151 -1.88 9.35 -36.74
C SER A 151 -2.54 9.03 -35.41
N GLY A 152 -2.87 7.76 -35.19
CA GLY A 152 -3.40 7.30 -33.90
C GLY A 152 -2.33 7.19 -32.82
N PHE A 153 -2.74 7.28 -31.57
CA PHE A 153 -1.85 7.12 -30.42
C PHE A 153 -1.62 5.65 -30.06
N THR A 154 -0.38 5.30 -29.82
CA THR A 154 0.01 4.06 -29.13
C THR A 154 0.17 4.33 -27.62
N LEU A 155 0.21 3.27 -26.81
CA LEU A 155 0.48 3.40 -25.37
C LEU A 155 1.82 4.08 -25.05
N ASP A 156 2.80 3.97 -25.94
CA ASP A 156 4.12 4.59 -25.74
C ASP A 156 4.08 6.11 -25.99
N HIS A 157 3.16 6.59 -26.82
CA HIS A 157 2.96 8.01 -27.09
C HIS A 157 2.11 8.75 -26.07
N LEU A 158 1.66 8.10 -24.98
CA LEU A 158 0.92 8.77 -23.90
C LEU A 158 1.65 9.98 -23.29
N LYS A 159 2.97 10.05 -23.42
CA LYS A 159 3.76 11.20 -22.95
C LYS A 159 3.56 12.44 -23.81
N ASP A 160 3.28 12.23 -25.08
CA ASP A 160 3.20 13.28 -26.10
C ASP A 160 1.76 13.79 -26.33
N LEU A 161 0.79 13.22 -25.62
CA LEU A 161 -0.60 13.65 -25.66
C LEU A 161 -0.77 15.09 -25.16
N SER A 162 -1.63 15.84 -25.83
CA SER A 162 -2.07 17.15 -25.35
C SER A 162 -2.66 17.09 -23.96
N ALA A 163 -2.66 18.22 -23.23
CA ALA A 163 -3.22 18.30 -21.89
C ALA A 163 -4.71 17.89 -21.84
N ASP A 164 -5.46 18.14 -22.90
CA ASP A 164 -6.88 17.80 -22.99
C ASP A 164 -7.09 16.33 -23.32
N ALA A 165 -6.30 15.76 -24.22
CA ALA A 165 -6.30 14.32 -24.48
C ALA A 165 -5.88 13.51 -23.23
N LYS A 166 -4.90 14.00 -22.45
CA LYS A 166 -4.53 13.40 -21.16
C LYS A 166 -5.66 13.41 -20.13
N LYS A 167 -6.53 14.41 -20.13
CA LYS A 167 -7.72 14.46 -19.26
C LYS A 167 -8.75 13.40 -19.63
N LEU A 168 -8.87 13.06 -20.90
CA LEU A 168 -9.77 12.00 -21.39
C LEU A 168 -9.24 10.61 -21.03
N LEU A 169 -7.92 10.44 -21.00
CA LEU A 169 -7.22 9.20 -20.64
C LEU A 169 -6.93 9.14 -19.13
N VAL A 170 -7.95 9.24 -18.31
CA VAL A 170 -7.78 9.13 -16.85
C VAL A 170 -7.53 7.65 -16.48
N PRO A 171 -6.37 7.33 -15.88
CA PRO A 171 -6.15 5.97 -15.37
C PRO A 171 -7.24 5.61 -14.37
N ILE A 172 -7.77 4.40 -14.46
CA ILE A 172 -8.73 3.88 -13.45
C ILE A 172 -8.08 3.85 -12.08
N ASP A 173 -6.80 3.58 -12.03
CA ASP A 173 -6.01 3.54 -10.79
C ASP A 173 -4.59 4.08 -11.02
N PRO A 174 -4.41 5.40 -10.98
CA PRO A 174 -3.09 6.01 -11.15
C PRO A 174 -2.12 5.64 -10.02
N SER A 175 -2.64 5.17 -8.88
CA SER A 175 -1.87 4.79 -7.70
C SER A 175 -1.49 3.32 -7.64
N GLY A 176 -2.10 2.47 -8.48
CA GLY A 176 -1.91 1.01 -8.47
C GLY A 176 -2.57 0.29 -7.28
N ASN A 177 -3.52 0.93 -6.60
CA ASN A 177 -4.16 0.40 -5.39
C ASN A 177 -5.15 -0.74 -5.70
N VAL A 178 -5.71 -0.79 -6.92
CA VAL A 178 -6.66 -1.82 -7.35
C VAL A 178 -6.05 -2.91 -8.25
N ALA A 179 -4.72 -3.02 -8.28
CA ALA A 179 -4.04 -4.01 -9.10
C ALA A 179 -4.48 -5.46 -8.83
N ALA A 180 -4.69 -5.85 -7.57
CA ALA A 180 -5.12 -7.19 -7.21
C ALA A 180 -6.58 -7.49 -7.62
N PRO A 181 -7.58 -6.63 -7.41
CA PRO A 181 -8.92 -6.77 -7.98
C PRO A 181 -8.94 -6.86 -9.51
N GLN A 182 -8.17 -6.02 -10.20
CA GLN A 182 -8.08 -6.07 -11.67
C GLN A 182 -7.44 -7.35 -12.17
N LEU A 183 -6.39 -7.82 -11.51
CA LEU A 183 -5.79 -9.12 -11.80
C LEU A 183 -6.79 -10.27 -11.60
N ALA A 184 -7.61 -10.21 -10.56
CA ALA A 184 -8.67 -11.19 -10.32
C ALA A 184 -9.70 -11.19 -11.45
N GLN A 185 -10.15 -10.02 -11.87
CA GLN A 185 -11.06 -9.85 -13.00
C GLN A 185 -10.47 -10.41 -14.29
N PHE A 186 -9.21 -10.10 -14.58
CA PHE A 186 -8.50 -10.62 -15.76
C PHE A 186 -8.43 -12.16 -15.75
N LEU A 187 -8.03 -12.75 -14.63
CA LEU A 187 -7.92 -14.21 -14.47
C LEU A 187 -9.27 -14.92 -14.54
N GLY A 188 -10.36 -14.23 -14.21
CA GLY A 188 -11.74 -14.71 -14.34
C GLY A 188 -12.30 -14.66 -15.75
N GLY A 189 -11.55 -14.13 -16.72
CA GLY A 189 -11.97 -14.03 -18.12
C GLY A 189 -12.05 -12.59 -18.65
N GLY A 190 -11.70 -11.60 -17.83
CA GLY A 190 -11.63 -10.19 -18.21
C GLY A 190 -12.92 -9.41 -17.98
N GLU A 191 -12.88 -8.14 -18.39
CA GLU A 191 -14.02 -7.22 -18.28
C GLU A 191 -15.17 -7.69 -19.16
N GLY A 192 -16.40 -7.53 -18.67
CA GLY A 192 -17.62 -7.93 -19.38
C GLY A 192 -17.96 -9.43 -19.32
N THR A 193 -17.10 -10.28 -18.76
CA THR A 193 -17.39 -11.70 -18.56
C THR A 193 -18.01 -11.98 -17.19
N THR A 194 -18.88 -12.98 -17.10
CA THR A 194 -19.46 -13.42 -15.82
C THR A 194 -18.38 -13.90 -14.85
N GLY A 195 -17.38 -14.66 -15.34
CA GLY A 195 -16.27 -15.14 -14.51
C GLY A 195 -15.40 -14.01 -13.98
N GLY A 196 -15.08 -13.01 -14.81
CA GLY A 196 -14.37 -11.81 -14.42
C GLY A 196 -15.11 -11.01 -13.34
N ALA A 197 -16.44 -10.83 -13.51
CA ALA A 197 -17.26 -10.14 -12.52
C ALA A 197 -17.33 -10.89 -11.19
N ILE A 198 -17.46 -12.22 -11.21
CA ILE A 198 -17.45 -13.05 -9.98
C ILE A 198 -16.10 -12.94 -9.25
N MET A 199 -14.99 -13.09 -9.97
CA MET A 199 -13.66 -13.01 -9.36
C MET A 199 -13.38 -11.62 -8.77
N LEU A 200 -13.77 -10.57 -9.46
CA LEU A 200 -13.69 -9.20 -8.96
C LEU A 200 -14.52 -9.01 -7.68
N ALA A 201 -15.76 -9.50 -7.69
CA ALA A 201 -16.66 -9.39 -6.54
C ALA A 201 -16.12 -10.17 -5.31
N VAL A 202 -15.60 -11.38 -5.50
CA VAL A 202 -15.02 -12.18 -4.42
C VAL A 202 -13.80 -11.49 -3.80
N ILE A 203 -12.86 -11.04 -4.63
CA ILE A 203 -11.67 -10.36 -4.12
C ILE A 203 -12.03 -9.01 -3.50
N GLY A 204 -12.94 -8.26 -4.08
CA GLY A 204 -13.46 -7.02 -3.52
C GLY A 204 -14.13 -7.23 -2.15
N ALA A 205 -14.95 -8.25 -2.01
CA ALA A 205 -15.59 -8.59 -0.74
C ALA A 205 -14.57 -8.98 0.35
N ILE A 206 -13.55 -9.79 0.00
CA ILE A 206 -12.45 -10.16 0.92
C ILE A 206 -11.67 -8.94 1.34
N ALA A 207 -11.29 -8.07 0.39
CA ALA A 207 -10.56 -6.84 0.69
C ALA A 207 -11.37 -5.93 1.62
N PHE A 208 -12.65 -5.72 1.33
CA PHE A 208 -13.54 -4.90 2.15
C PHE A 208 -13.70 -5.47 3.58
N ALA A 209 -13.92 -6.78 3.71
CA ALA A 209 -14.02 -7.43 5.02
C ALA A 209 -12.73 -7.28 5.83
N THR A 210 -11.57 -7.42 5.17
CA THR A 210 -10.25 -7.26 5.81
C THR A 210 -10.04 -5.81 6.28
N ILE A 211 -10.38 -4.83 5.44
CA ILE A 211 -10.29 -3.40 5.78
C ILE A 211 -11.16 -3.10 7.01
N LEU A 212 -12.41 -3.55 7.02
CA LEU A 212 -13.31 -3.34 8.16
C LEU A 212 -12.74 -3.93 9.46
N ALA A 213 -12.21 -5.16 9.41
CA ALA A 213 -11.63 -5.82 10.59
C ALA A 213 -10.43 -5.04 11.14
N VAL A 214 -9.54 -4.57 10.27
CA VAL A 214 -8.35 -3.81 10.66
C VAL A 214 -8.73 -2.43 11.20
N VAL A 215 -9.60 -1.70 10.51
CA VAL A 215 -10.04 -0.36 10.93
C VAL A 215 -10.76 -0.42 12.27
N ALA A 216 -11.65 -1.41 12.47
CA ALA A 216 -12.31 -1.60 13.76
C ALA A 216 -11.31 -1.87 14.89
N GLY A 217 -10.32 -2.73 14.66
CA GLY A 217 -9.27 -3.04 15.63
C GLY A 217 -8.42 -1.83 15.99
N LEU A 218 -7.98 -1.06 14.99
CA LEU A 218 -7.18 0.15 15.20
C LEU A 218 -7.97 1.25 15.93
N THR A 219 -9.22 1.47 15.55
CA THR A 219 -10.09 2.46 16.19
C THR A 219 -10.35 2.08 17.64
N LEU A 220 -10.61 0.81 17.91
CA LEU A 220 -10.81 0.32 19.28
C LEU A 220 -9.53 0.49 20.13
N ALA A 221 -8.36 0.11 19.61
CA ALA A 221 -7.09 0.27 20.31
C ALA A 221 -6.81 1.76 20.63
N SER A 222 -6.96 2.64 19.65
CA SER A 222 -6.70 4.08 19.82
C SER A 222 -7.69 4.72 20.80
N SER A 223 -8.97 4.39 20.70
CA SER A 223 -10.00 4.95 21.58
C SER A 223 -9.90 4.44 23.02
N SER A 224 -9.51 3.18 23.20
CA SER A 224 -9.25 2.61 24.52
C SER A 224 -8.02 3.23 25.17
N SER A 225 -6.94 3.41 24.43
CA SER A 225 -5.73 4.10 24.93
C SER A 225 -6.05 5.54 25.32
N PHE A 226 -6.80 6.28 24.51
CA PHE A 226 -7.23 7.62 24.86
C PHE A 226 -8.07 7.66 26.16
N ALA A 227 -9.03 6.75 26.31
CA ALA A 227 -9.91 6.73 27.48
C ALA A 227 -9.17 6.28 28.74
N HIS A 228 -8.32 5.25 28.65
CA HIS A 228 -7.62 4.71 29.80
C HIS A 228 -6.36 5.51 30.12
N ASP A 229 -5.45 5.68 29.16
CA ASP A 229 -4.15 6.25 29.44
C ASP A 229 -4.23 7.76 29.62
N PHE A 230 -4.96 8.47 28.75
CA PHE A 230 -5.04 9.91 28.82
C PHE A 230 -6.16 10.39 29.75
N TYR A 231 -7.41 9.98 29.53
CA TYR A 231 -8.52 10.51 30.33
C TYR A 231 -8.51 9.97 31.76
N ALA A 232 -8.44 8.65 31.97
CA ALA A 232 -8.50 8.07 33.29
C ALA A 232 -7.25 8.36 34.13
N ASN A 233 -6.05 8.14 33.57
CA ASN A 233 -4.81 8.25 34.33
C ASN A 233 -4.27 9.69 34.40
N VAL A 234 -4.27 10.45 33.28
CA VAL A 234 -3.72 11.81 33.27
C VAL A 234 -4.73 12.83 33.79
N ILE A 235 -5.95 12.87 33.23
CA ILE A 235 -6.94 13.90 33.60
C ILE A 235 -7.56 13.58 34.99
N LYS A 236 -7.98 12.34 35.20
CA LYS A 236 -8.71 11.92 36.41
C LYS A 236 -7.84 11.28 37.48
N LYS A 237 -6.52 11.15 37.24
CA LYS A 237 -5.55 10.60 38.20
C LYS A 237 -5.95 9.24 38.78
N GLY A 238 -6.54 8.39 37.96
CA GLY A 238 -6.99 7.04 38.35
C GLY A 238 -8.37 6.97 39.03
N ASN A 239 -9.06 8.08 39.25
CA ASN A 239 -10.32 8.12 39.95
C ASN A 239 -11.51 8.24 38.98
N VAL A 240 -11.78 7.15 38.22
CA VAL A 240 -12.86 7.10 37.21
C VAL A 240 -13.74 5.89 37.38
N ASP A 241 -15.04 6.10 37.29
CA ASP A 241 -16.04 5.02 37.19
C ASP A 241 -15.82 4.28 35.83
N PRO A 242 -15.72 2.93 35.85
CA PRO A 242 -15.56 2.13 34.62
C PRO A 242 -16.64 2.40 33.55
N LYS A 243 -17.85 2.72 33.96
CA LYS A 243 -18.91 3.08 33.00
C LYS A 243 -18.66 4.39 32.29
N LYS A 244 -18.03 5.36 32.98
CA LYS A 244 -17.64 6.65 32.35
C LYS A 244 -16.45 6.47 31.40
N GLU A 245 -15.48 5.63 31.77
CA GLU A 245 -14.34 5.30 30.90
C GLU A 245 -14.80 4.68 29.58
N VAL A 246 -15.69 3.69 29.61
CA VAL A 246 -16.29 3.09 28.42
C VAL A 246 -17.05 4.11 27.57
N ARG A 247 -17.78 5.05 28.21
CA ARG A 247 -18.46 6.12 27.46
C ARG A 247 -17.47 7.04 26.74
N ILE A 248 -16.40 7.43 27.41
CA ILE A 248 -15.34 8.25 26.81
C ILE A 248 -14.66 7.49 25.65
N ALA A 249 -14.37 6.20 25.81
CA ALA A 249 -13.84 5.38 24.72
C ALA A 249 -14.76 5.38 23.49
N ARG A 250 -16.08 5.28 23.67
CA ARG A 250 -17.05 5.33 22.56
C ARG A 250 -17.06 6.70 21.86
N ILE A 251 -17.01 7.78 22.60
CA ILE A 251 -16.95 9.15 22.04
C ILE A 251 -15.64 9.31 21.29
N ALA A 252 -14.51 8.90 21.88
CA ALA A 252 -13.20 8.95 21.24
C ALA A 252 -13.18 8.13 19.94
N ALA A 253 -13.79 6.95 19.90
CA ALA A 253 -13.90 6.13 18.69
C ALA A 253 -14.61 6.85 17.54
N ILE A 254 -15.72 7.55 17.85
CA ILE A 254 -16.48 8.32 16.87
C ILE A 254 -15.64 9.50 16.35
N LEU A 255 -14.96 10.23 17.23
CA LEU A 255 -14.13 11.37 16.85
C LEU A 255 -12.92 10.94 16.01
N ILE A 256 -12.24 9.87 16.42
CA ILE A 256 -11.10 9.28 15.66
C ILE A 256 -11.58 8.82 14.28
N GLY A 257 -12.74 8.16 14.21
CA GLY A 257 -13.34 7.74 12.95
C GLY A 257 -13.68 8.92 12.04
N ALA A 258 -14.26 9.98 12.58
CA ALA A 258 -14.56 11.20 11.81
C ALA A 258 -13.30 11.87 11.25
N VAL A 259 -12.26 12.01 12.09
CA VAL A 259 -10.95 12.55 11.65
C VAL A 259 -10.33 11.66 10.58
N ALA A 260 -10.38 10.34 10.76
CA ALA A 260 -9.85 9.39 9.77
C ALA A 260 -10.54 9.52 8.39
N ILE A 261 -11.87 9.73 8.38
CA ILE A 261 -12.62 9.95 7.13
C ILE A 261 -12.17 11.24 6.45
N VAL A 262 -12.05 12.35 7.19
CA VAL A 262 -11.59 13.62 6.63
C VAL A 262 -10.18 13.50 6.04
N LEU A 263 -9.27 12.85 6.76
CA LEU A 263 -7.90 12.60 6.28
C LEU A 263 -7.88 11.67 5.05
N ALA A 264 -8.74 10.65 5.02
CA ALA A 264 -8.86 9.74 3.89
C ALA A 264 -9.33 10.46 2.62
N ILE A 265 -10.28 11.40 2.74
CA ILE A 265 -10.74 12.23 1.62
C ILE A 265 -9.58 13.09 1.08
N GLY A 266 -8.79 13.70 1.96
CA GLY A 266 -7.61 14.48 1.57
C GLY A 266 -6.47 13.65 0.97
N ALA A 267 -6.41 12.36 1.29
CA ALA A 267 -5.39 11.42 0.82
C ALA A 267 -5.82 10.63 -0.44
N GLN A 268 -6.97 10.95 -1.03
CA GLN A 268 -7.43 10.31 -2.26
C GLN A 268 -6.41 10.48 -3.38
N GLY A 269 -6.11 9.39 -4.07
CA GLY A 269 -5.11 9.37 -5.16
C GLY A 269 -3.67 9.15 -4.71
N LEU A 270 -3.37 9.15 -3.41
CA LEU A 270 -2.06 8.75 -2.90
C LEU A 270 -1.92 7.22 -2.91
N ASN A 271 -0.69 6.76 -3.16
CA ASN A 271 -0.38 5.34 -3.08
C ASN A 271 -0.46 4.86 -1.62
N VAL A 272 -1.18 3.75 -1.37
CA VAL A 272 -1.38 3.19 -0.04
C VAL A 272 -0.06 2.82 0.64
N ALA A 273 0.93 2.30 -0.10
CA ALA A 273 2.24 1.97 0.46
C ALA A 273 2.96 3.22 1.01
N PHE A 274 2.80 4.37 0.38
CA PHE A 274 3.34 5.63 0.87
C PHE A 274 2.66 6.07 2.18
N LEU A 275 1.34 5.94 2.27
CA LEU A 275 0.60 6.25 3.51
C LEU A 275 1.01 5.33 4.66
N VAL A 276 1.20 4.04 4.39
CA VAL A 276 1.71 3.08 5.37
C VAL A 276 3.13 3.45 5.82
N ALA A 277 4.00 3.84 4.89
CA ALA A 277 5.36 4.27 5.21
C ALA A 277 5.39 5.48 6.15
N ILE A 278 4.52 6.48 5.93
CA ILE A 278 4.39 7.64 6.84
C ILE A 278 3.93 7.19 8.23
N ALA A 279 2.90 6.34 8.31
CA ALA A 279 2.41 5.86 9.59
C ALA A 279 3.51 5.10 10.38
N PHE A 280 4.30 4.30 9.69
CA PHE A 280 5.42 3.59 10.29
C PHE A 280 6.58 4.50 10.69
N ALA A 281 6.87 5.54 9.89
CA ALA A 281 7.87 6.54 10.25
C ALA A 281 7.48 7.30 11.53
N ILE A 282 6.21 7.66 11.67
CA ILE A 282 5.69 8.31 12.88
C ILE A 282 5.82 7.37 14.09
N ALA A 283 5.44 6.09 13.94
CA ALA A 283 5.57 5.09 15.00
C ALA A 283 7.04 4.83 15.40
N ALA A 284 7.94 4.77 14.40
CA ALA A 284 9.37 4.62 14.63
C ALA A 284 9.96 5.83 15.38
N SER A 285 9.55 7.03 15.03
CA SER A 285 10.08 8.25 15.63
C SER A 285 9.51 8.53 17.03
N GLY A 286 8.21 8.28 17.23
CA GLY A 286 7.52 8.61 18.48
C GLY A 286 7.63 7.52 19.54
N ASN A 287 7.28 6.30 19.19
CA ASN A 287 7.12 5.22 20.19
C ASN A 287 8.37 4.37 20.39
N LEU A 288 9.10 4.05 19.31
CA LEU A 288 10.21 3.11 19.40
C LEU A 288 11.33 3.57 20.32
N PRO A 289 11.77 4.84 20.32
CA PRO A 289 12.80 5.29 21.25
C PRO A 289 12.41 5.09 22.71
N ALA A 290 11.17 5.41 23.08
CA ALA A 290 10.67 5.22 24.44
C ALA A 290 10.67 3.74 24.83
N VAL A 291 10.26 2.83 23.94
CA VAL A 291 10.29 1.38 24.17
C VAL A 291 11.72 0.88 24.32
N LEU A 292 12.64 1.25 23.42
CA LEU A 292 14.03 0.81 23.49
C LEU A 292 14.74 1.31 24.74
N TYR A 293 14.59 2.59 25.08
CA TYR A 293 15.22 3.15 26.26
C TYR A 293 14.65 2.56 27.54
N SER A 294 13.36 2.28 27.61
CA SER A 294 12.74 1.63 28.76
C SER A 294 13.27 0.21 29.00
N LEU A 295 13.64 -0.51 27.94
CA LEU A 295 14.14 -1.89 28.03
C LEU A 295 15.64 -1.97 28.28
N PHE A 296 16.44 -1.07 27.69
CA PHE A 296 17.89 -1.20 27.64
C PHE A 296 18.65 -0.15 28.43
N TRP A 297 18.03 1.00 28.76
CA TRP A 297 18.71 2.08 29.46
C TRP A 297 18.27 2.19 30.92
N LYS A 298 19.12 1.75 31.84
CA LYS A 298 18.85 1.72 33.29
C LYS A 298 18.54 3.09 33.94
N ARG A 299 18.92 4.21 33.30
CA ARG A 299 18.64 5.58 33.78
C ARG A 299 17.38 6.20 33.19
N PHE A 300 16.68 5.47 32.34
CA PHE A 300 15.41 5.91 31.75
C PHE A 300 14.35 6.04 32.86
N ASN A 301 13.62 7.12 32.85
CA ASN A 301 12.58 7.39 33.84
C ASN A 301 11.34 8.01 33.21
N THR A 302 10.26 8.12 33.98
CA THR A 302 8.96 8.63 33.52
C THR A 302 9.01 10.07 32.97
N ARG A 303 10.01 10.88 33.36
CA ARG A 303 10.16 12.23 32.83
C ARG A 303 10.92 12.26 31.49
N GLY A 304 11.68 11.22 31.20
CA GLY A 304 12.40 11.07 29.93
C GLY A 304 11.63 10.29 28.86
N ALA A 305 10.50 9.69 29.24
CA ALA A 305 9.59 9.00 28.32
C ALA A 305 8.68 10.00 27.61
#